data_1c692b001f3ecb9c8309e23f19429fcd
#
_entry.id   1c692b001f3ecb9c8309e23f19429fcd
#
_cell.length_a   1.000
_cell.length_b   1.000
_cell.length_c   1.000
_cell.angle_alpha   90.00
_cell.angle_beta   90.00
_cell.angle_gamma   90.00
#
_symmetry.space_group_name_H-M   'P 1'
#
loop_
_entity.id
_entity.type
_entity.pdbx_description
1 polymer ?
#
loop_
_entity_poly.entity_id
_entity_poly.type
_entity_poly.pdbx_seq_one_letter_code
_entity_poly.pdbx_strand_id
1 'polypeptide(L)'
;CNVPERAVISLKDVNSIYQIPALLKSQGLDEFICQRFHLDCPEADLSEWEQVLYQEANPVGDVTIGMVGKYTELPDAYKSVNEALKHAGLKNRLSVHIKYIDSQDVETKGTDVLKGVDGILVPGGFGYRGVEGKILTAKYARENNVPYLGICLGMQIALIEYARNVAGLEKANSSEFDRHCEQPVVGLITEWQDAEGHIETRDDN
;
A
#
# COMPACT_ATOMS: atom_id res chain seq x y z
N CYS A 1 2.13 -33.56 26.32
CA CYS A 1 3.29 -32.77 25.88
C CYS A 1 4.25 -32.63 27.05
N ASN A 2 5.53 -32.76 26.80
CA ASN A 2 6.56 -32.66 27.86
C ASN A 2 7.03 -31.20 28.02
N VAL A 3 6.11 -30.31 28.32
CA VAL A 3 6.34 -28.89 28.59
C VAL A 3 5.72 -28.50 29.92
N PRO A 4 6.36 -27.62 30.73
CA PRO A 4 5.76 -27.13 31.97
C PRO A 4 4.50 -26.34 31.69
N GLU A 5 3.52 -26.38 32.60
CA GLU A 5 2.24 -25.71 32.47
C GLU A 5 2.39 -24.22 32.14
N ARG A 6 3.34 -23.53 32.77
CA ARG A 6 3.64 -22.10 32.52
C ARG A 6 4.15 -21.79 31.10
N ALA A 7 4.51 -22.83 30.32
CA ALA A 7 4.91 -22.67 28.92
C ALA A 7 3.73 -22.89 27.94
N VAL A 8 2.54 -23.16 28.47
CA VAL A 8 1.33 -23.31 27.68
C VAL A 8 0.64 -21.96 27.62
N ILE A 9 0.76 -21.31 26.47
CA ILE A 9 0.22 -19.97 26.24
C ILE A 9 -1.09 -20.09 25.46
N SER A 10 -2.12 -19.41 25.93
CA SER A 10 -3.43 -19.37 25.26
C SER A 10 -3.54 -18.12 24.39
N LEU A 11 -3.64 -18.31 23.07
CA LEU A 11 -3.89 -17.22 22.12
C LEU A 11 -5.36 -17.31 21.69
N LYS A 12 -6.21 -16.51 22.31
CA LYS A 12 -7.63 -16.38 21.94
C LYS A 12 -7.77 -15.33 20.85
N ASP A 13 -8.89 -15.40 20.14
CA ASP A 13 -9.28 -14.37 19.19
C ASP A 13 -9.41 -13.02 19.91
N VAL A 14 -8.83 -11.99 19.28
CA VAL A 14 -8.83 -10.60 19.77
C VAL A 14 -9.38 -9.67 18.69
N ASN A 15 -9.95 -8.55 19.09
CA ASN A 15 -10.49 -7.56 18.15
C ASN A 15 -9.40 -6.84 17.36
N SER A 16 -8.18 -6.77 17.90
CA SER A 16 -7.03 -6.16 17.25
C SER A 16 -5.78 -6.99 17.51
N ILE A 17 -5.01 -7.25 16.45
CA ILE A 17 -3.72 -7.94 16.55
C ILE A 17 -2.73 -7.21 17.46
N TYR A 18 -2.89 -5.90 17.63
CA TYR A 18 -2.03 -5.09 18.50
C TYR A 18 -2.25 -5.36 20.00
N GLN A 19 -3.31 -6.10 20.38
CA GLN A 19 -3.51 -6.57 21.75
C GLN A 19 -2.62 -7.78 22.11
N ILE A 20 -2.12 -8.49 21.09
CA ILE A 20 -1.38 -9.74 21.29
C ILE A 20 -0.12 -9.57 22.16
N PRO A 21 0.73 -8.54 21.99
CA PRO A 21 1.90 -8.37 22.85
C PRO A 21 1.55 -8.28 24.34
N ALA A 22 0.53 -7.49 24.68
CA ALA A 22 0.07 -7.37 26.07
C ALA A 22 -0.54 -8.69 26.60
N LEU A 23 -1.28 -9.43 25.76
CA LEU A 23 -1.85 -10.72 26.12
C LEU A 23 -0.75 -11.76 26.39
N LEU A 24 0.31 -11.79 25.60
CA LEU A 24 1.44 -12.70 25.78
C LEU A 24 2.25 -12.33 27.03
N LYS A 25 2.52 -11.03 27.26
CA LYS A 25 3.18 -10.56 28.48
C LYS A 25 2.37 -10.92 29.72
N SER A 26 1.05 -10.73 29.71
CA SER A 26 0.18 -11.06 30.84
C SER A 26 0.21 -12.54 31.25
N GLN A 27 0.62 -13.42 30.36
CA GLN A 27 0.81 -14.86 30.59
C GLN A 27 2.27 -15.22 30.92
N GLY A 28 3.18 -14.24 30.99
CA GLY A 28 4.59 -14.44 31.34
C GLY A 28 5.42 -15.13 30.25
N LEU A 29 5.00 -15.02 28.96
CA LEU A 29 5.74 -15.65 27.86
C LEU A 29 7.14 -15.06 27.70
N ASP A 30 7.28 -13.76 27.79
CA ASP A 30 8.54 -13.01 27.70
C ASP A 30 9.51 -13.43 28.81
N GLU A 31 9.06 -13.46 30.05
CA GLU A 31 9.87 -13.94 31.17
C GLU A 31 10.28 -15.41 31.02
N PHE A 32 9.35 -16.27 30.59
CA PHE A 32 9.63 -17.68 30.35
C PHE A 32 10.71 -17.86 29.28
N ILE A 33 10.64 -17.10 28.18
CA ILE A 33 11.64 -17.15 27.11
C ILE A 33 13.01 -16.68 27.62
N CYS A 34 13.06 -15.54 28.32
CA CYS A 34 14.31 -14.99 28.87
C CYS A 34 14.96 -16.00 29.82
N GLN A 35 14.20 -16.60 30.74
CA GLN A 35 14.70 -17.63 31.66
C GLN A 35 15.21 -18.89 30.91
N ARG A 36 14.45 -19.34 29.90
CA ARG A 36 14.78 -20.56 29.14
C ARG A 36 16.07 -20.43 28.33
N PHE A 37 16.34 -19.26 27.81
CA PHE A 37 17.50 -18.95 26.99
C PHE A 37 18.62 -18.24 27.77
N HIS A 38 18.47 -18.07 29.08
CA HIS A 38 19.42 -17.35 29.94
C HIS A 38 19.75 -15.94 29.43
N LEU A 39 18.72 -15.25 28.97
CA LEU A 39 18.83 -13.86 28.51
C LEU A 39 18.66 -12.92 29.71
N ASP A 40 19.61 -11.99 29.86
CA ASP A 40 19.49 -10.89 30.82
C ASP A 40 18.83 -9.71 30.12
N CYS A 41 17.51 -9.66 30.19
CA CYS A 41 16.70 -8.64 29.56
C CYS A 41 15.93 -7.84 30.62
N PRO A 42 15.79 -6.53 30.46
CA PRO A 42 14.88 -5.75 31.30
C PRO A 42 13.44 -6.21 31.10
N GLU A 43 12.57 -5.84 32.04
CA GLU A 43 11.13 -6.03 31.88
C GLU A 43 10.64 -5.37 30.59
N ALA A 44 9.74 -6.04 29.86
CA ALA A 44 9.22 -5.52 28.61
C ALA A 44 8.38 -4.24 28.86
N ASP A 45 8.75 -3.16 28.20
CA ASP A 45 7.94 -1.92 28.15
C ASP A 45 7.01 -1.99 26.93
N LEU A 46 5.71 -2.01 27.19
CA LEU A 46 4.67 -2.04 26.15
C LEU A 46 3.93 -0.69 26.00
N SER A 47 4.47 0.38 26.54
CA SER A 47 3.81 1.72 26.52
C SER A 47 3.49 2.19 25.10
N GLU A 48 4.37 1.93 24.12
CA GLU A 48 4.10 2.26 22.71
C GLU A 48 2.95 1.42 22.14
N TRP A 49 2.83 0.14 22.50
CA TRP A 49 1.71 -0.72 22.11
C TRP A 49 0.39 -0.28 22.73
N GLU A 50 0.41 0.13 23.99
CA GLU A 50 -0.77 0.69 24.67
C GLU A 50 -1.23 1.98 23.99
N GLN A 51 -0.29 2.81 23.55
CA GLN A 51 -0.61 4.02 22.79
C GLN A 51 -1.25 3.69 21.43
N VAL A 52 -0.78 2.67 20.71
CA VAL A 52 -1.40 2.20 19.45
C VAL A 52 -2.84 1.76 19.69
N LEU A 53 -3.09 0.96 20.74
CA LEU A 53 -4.43 0.51 21.10
C LEU A 53 -5.35 1.68 21.48
N TYR A 54 -4.83 2.66 22.22
CA TYR A 54 -5.57 3.87 22.55
C TYR A 54 -5.96 4.67 21.31
N GLN A 55 -5.02 4.83 20.36
CA GLN A 55 -5.28 5.54 19.10
C GLN A 55 -6.31 4.80 18.23
N GLU A 56 -6.23 3.47 18.17
CA GLU A 56 -7.20 2.63 17.45
C GLU A 56 -8.62 2.78 18.03
N ALA A 57 -8.73 2.81 19.35
CA ALA A 57 -10.01 2.91 20.04
C ALA A 57 -10.60 4.33 20.08
N ASN A 58 -9.77 5.36 19.85
CA ASN A 58 -10.16 6.77 20.00
C ASN A 58 -9.76 7.62 18.77
N PRO A 59 -10.27 7.29 17.56
CA PRO A 59 -10.05 8.13 16.39
C PRO A 59 -10.73 9.50 16.58
N VAL A 60 -10.18 10.54 15.99
CA VAL A 60 -10.75 11.92 16.04
C VAL A 60 -11.49 12.27 14.75
N GLY A 61 -11.50 11.39 13.78
CA GLY A 61 -12.19 11.56 12.50
C GLY A 61 -12.00 10.34 11.61
N ASP A 62 -12.59 10.42 10.43
CA ASP A 62 -12.59 9.36 9.42
C ASP A 62 -11.95 9.86 8.14
N VAL A 63 -11.35 8.97 7.38
CA VAL A 63 -10.85 9.22 6.03
C VAL A 63 -11.17 8.04 5.12
N THR A 64 -11.67 8.33 3.92
CA THR A 64 -11.97 7.31 2.91
C THR A 64 -10.91 7.34 1.81
N ILE A 65 -10.18 6.24 1.64
CA ILE A 65 -9.18 6.09 0.58
C ILE A 65 -9.75 5.20 -0.52
N GLY A 66 -9.85 5.76 -1.72
CA GLY A 66 -10.19 5.01 -2.93
C GLY A 66 -8.98 4.21 -3.41
N MET A 67 -9.03 2.88 -3.26
CA MET A 67 -7.99 2.00 -3.81
C MET A 67 -8.42 1.55 -5.20
N VAL A 68 -7.79 2.12 -6.23
CA VAL A 68 -8.15 1.85 -7.63
C VAL A 68 -7.19 0.83 -8.22
N GLY A 69 -7.67 -0.38 -8.43
CA GLY A 69 -6.86 -1.53 -8.85
C GLY A 69 -7.59 -2.55 -9.71
N LYS A 70 -6.96 -3.72 -9.88
CA LYS A 70 -7.51 -4.84 -10.68
C LYS A 70 -8.11 -5.98 -9.84
N TYR A 71 -7.68 -6.10 -8.59
CA TYR A 71 -7.99 -7.25 -7.73
C TYR A 71 -8.88 -6.83 -6.56
N THR A 72 -9.88 -6.01 -6.86
CA THR A 72 -10.79 -5.45 -5.85
C THR A 72 -11.64 -6.49 -5.14
N GLU A 73 -11.85 -7.67 -5.78
CA GLU A 73 -12.56 -8.82 -5.20
C GLU A 73 -11.65 -9.70 -4.32
N LEU A 74 -10.33 -9.45 -4.30
CA LEU A 74 -9.35 -10.19 -3.52
C LEU A 74 -8.62 -9.25 -2.53
N PRO A 75 -9.24 -8.88 -1.40
CA PRO A 75 -8.66 -7.95 -0.42
C PRO A 75 -7.27 -8.38 0.08
N ASP A 76 -7.00 -9.69 0.11
CA ASP A 76 -5.71 -10.24 0.54
C ASP A 76 -4.56 -9.86 -0.39
N ALA A 77 -4.83 -9.57 -1.67
CA ALA A 77 -3.81 -9.07 -2.60
C ALA A 77 -3.23 -7.72 -2.18
N TYR A 78 -3.98 -6.96 -1.38
CA TYR A 78 -3.60 -5.63 -0.91
C TYR A 78 -3.35 -5.57 0.60
N LYS A 79 -3.24 -6.71 1.28
CA LYS A 79 -3.15 -6.77 2.75
C LYS A 79 -2.06 -5.86 3.32
N SER A 80 -0.84 -5.88 2.77
CA SER A 80 0.25 -5.03 3.25
C SER A 80 -0.03 -3.53 3.05
N VAL A 81 -0.67 -3.16 1.94
CA VAL A 81 -1.05 -1.76 1.67
C VAL A 81 -2.18 -1.33 2.60
N ASN A 82 -3.14 -2.22 2.84
CA ASN A 82 -4.25 -1.96 3.78
C ASN A 82 -3.72 -1.72 5.19
N GLU A 83 -2.79 -2.57 5.67
CA GLU A 83 -2.16 -2.38 6.98
C GLU A 83 -1.33 -1.09 7.03
N ALA A 84 -0.60 -0.76 5.95
CA ALA A 84 0.15 0.50 5.89
C ALA A 84 -0.78 1.73 5.99
N LEU A 85 -1.92 1.70 5.32
CA LEU A 85 -2.94 2.75 5.42
C LEU A 85 -3.53 2.82 6.84
N LYS A 86 -3.82 1.65 7.46
CA LYS A 86 -4.27 1.58 8.84
C LYS A 86 -3.24 2.18 9.79
N HIS A 87 -1.96 1.85 9.66
CA HIS A 87 -0.88 2.42 10.48
C HIS A 87 -0.79 3.95 10.31
N ALA A 88 -0.92 4.45 9.07
CA ALA A 88 -0.97 5.89 8.82
C ALA A 88 -2.17 6.55 9.53
N GLY A 89 -3.32 5.89 9.49
CA GLY A 89 -4.51 6.33 10.22
C GLY A 89 -4.28 6.39 11.71
N LEU A 90 -3.75 5.33 12.31
CA LEU A 90 -3.42 5.28 13.75
C LEU A 90 -2.51 6.45 14.14
N LYS A 91 -1.43 6.67 13.37
CA LYS A 91 -0.48 7.77 13.63
C LYS A 91 -1.15 9.14 13.60
N ASN A 92 -2.17 9.32 12.77
CA ASN A 92 -2.92 10.58 12.62
C ASN A 92 -4.21 10.59 13.44
N ARG A 93 -4.50 9.54 14.22
CA ARG A 93 -5.73 9.35 14.98
C ARG A 93 -6.99 9.41 14.10
N LEU A 94 -6.90 8.82 12.90
CA LEU A 94 -8.01 8.73 11.95
C LEU A 94 -8.41 7.27 11.75
N SER A 95 -9.72 7.05 11.63
CA SER A 95 -10.27 5.78 11.13
C SER A 95 -10.17 5.77 9.62
N VAL A 96 -9.48 4.77 9.05
CA VAL A 96 -9.29 4.66 7.59
C VAL A 96 -10.28 3.67 7.02
N HIS A 97 -11.10 4.14 6.09
CA HIS A 97 -12.02 3.33 5.30
C HIS A 97 -11.46 3.16 3.89
N ILE A 98 -11.32 1.91 3.45
CA ILE A 98 -10.80 1.62 2.10
C ILE A 98 -11.97 1.28 1.20
N LYS A 99 -12.19 2.11 0.17
CA LYS A 99 -13.15 1.87 -0.89
C LYS A 99 -12.42 1.27 -2.09
N TYR A 100 -12.62 -0.04 -2.32
CA TYR A 100 -12.04 -0.71 -3.48
C TYR A 100 -12.82 -0.35 -4.74
N ILE A 101 -12.12 0.06 -5.78
CA ILE A 101 -12.69 0.49 -7.06
C ILE A 101 -11.95 -0.25 -8.18
N ASP A 102 -12.69 -1.01 -9.00
CA ASP A 102 -12.09 -1.63 -10.17
C ASP A 102 -11.78 -0.55 -11.22
N SER A 103 -10.55 -0.55 -11.71
CA SER A 103 -10.12 0.40 -12.74
C SER A 103 -10.93 0.27 -14.04
N GLN A 104 -11.47 -0.91 -14.36
CA GLN A 104 -12.37 -1.09 -15.50
C GLN A 104 -13.73 -0.43 -15.26
N ASP A 105 -14.19 -0.33 -14.02
CA ASP A 105 -15.40 0.42 -13.69
C ASP A 105 -15.22 1.91 -13.96
N VAL A 106 -14.02 2.45 -13.72
CA VAL A 106 -13.71 3.84 -14.08
C VAL A 106 -13.74 4.05 -15.59
N GLU A 107 -13.25 3.08 -16.37
CA GLU A 107 -13.31 3.13 -17.84
C GLU A 107 -14.74 3.11 -18.38
N THR A 108 -15.58 2.24 -17.82
CA THR A 108 -16.91 1.95 -18.36
C THR A 108 -18.03 2.81 -17.78
N LYS A 109 -17.93 3.16 -16.49
CA LYS A 109 -18.95 3.93 -15.75
C LYS A 109 -18.56 5.38 -15.52
N GLY A 110 -17.31 5.76 -15.89
CA GLY A 110 -16.78 7.11 -15.69
C GLY A 110 -16.28 7.37 -14.28
N THR A 111 -15.84 8.60 -14.04
CA THR A 111 -15.19 9.03 -12.78
C THR A 111 -16.17 9.23 -11.62
N ASP A 112 -17.47 9.08 -11.84
CA ASP A 112 -18.47 9.19 -10.77
C ASP A 112 -18.27 8.13 -9.66
N VAL A 113 -17.71 6.99 -10.00
CA VAL A 113 -17.36 5.92 -9.03
C VAL A 113 -16.30 6.37 -8.02
N LEU A 114 -15.52 7.40 -8.34
CA LEU A 114 -14.48 7.98 -7.49
C LEU A 114 -15.01 9.02 -6.50
N LYS A 115 -16.28 9.41 -6.60
CA LYS A 115 -16.85 10.41 -5.69
C LYS A 115 -16.88 9.93 -4.24
N GLY A 116 -16.68 10.88 -3.32
CA GLY A 116 -16.76 10.63 -1.88
C GLY A 116 -15.52 9.96 -1.30
N VAL A 117 -14.37 10.01 -1.99
CA VAL A 117 -13.08 9.63 -1.41
C VAL A 117 -12.29 10.88 -1.05
N ASP A 118 -11.55 10.81 0.06
CA ASP A 118 -10.68 11.89 0.55
C ASP A 118 -9.27 11.80 -0.02
N GLY A 119 -8.90 10.63 -0.53
CA GLY A 119 -7.64 10.38 -1.21
C GLY A 119 -7.73 9.15 -2.11
N ILE A 120 -6.84 9.06 -3.08
CA ILE A 120 -6.78 7.96 -4.05
C ILE A 120 -5.42 7.28 -3.96
N LEU A 121 -5.42 5.95 -3.90
CA LEU A 121 -4.24 5.12 -4.02
C LEU A 121 -4.38 4.20 -5.22
N VAL A 122 -3.40 4.25 -6.12
CA VAL A 122 -3.28 3.31 -7.23
C VAL A 122 -2.10 2.40 -6.96
N PRO A 123 -2.33 1.11 -6.62
CA PRO A 123 -1.28 0.16 -6.28
C PRO A 123 -0.50 -0.32 -7.51
N GLY A 124 0.56 -1.06 -7.26
CA GLY A 124 1.30 -1.79 -8.28
C GLY A 124 0.46 -2.84 -9.00
N GLY A 125 0.97 -3.31 -10.12
CA GLY A 125 0.36 -4.36 -10.94
C GLY A 125 1.03 -4.43 -12.30
N PHE A 126 0.70 -5.45 -13.08
CA PHE A 126 1.26 -5.68 -14.41
C PHE A 126 0.18 -5.75 -15.47
N GLY A 127 0.59 -5.51 -16.73
CA GLY A 127 -0.25 -5.63 -17.92
C GLY A 127 -1.24 -4.49 -18.13
N TYR A 128 -1.83 -4.46 -19.29
CA TYR A 128 -2.58 -3.32 -19.84
C TYR A 128 -4.03 -3.20 -19.36
N ARG A 129 -4.62 -4.26 -18.76
CA ARG A 129 -6.03 -4.24 -18.32
C ARG A 129 -6.28 -3.13 -17.29
N GLY A 130 -7.24 -2.26 -17.55
CA GLY A 130 -7.64 -1.16 -16.67
C GLY A 130 -6.62 -0.01 -16.60
N VAL A 131 -5.70 0.09 -17.57
CA VAL A 131 -4.70 1.16 -17.61
C VAL A 131 -5.36 2.51 -17.86
N GLU A 132 -6.27 2.61 -18.82
CA GLU A 132 -6.96 3.87 -19.13
C GLU A 132 -7.84 4.34 -17.96
N GLY A 133 -8.51 3.42 -17.26
CA GLY A 133 -9.25 3.76 -16.04
C GLY A 133 -8.37 4.31 -14.91
N LYS A 134 -7.15 3.81 -14.78
CA LYS A 134 -6.18 4.37 -13.84
C LYS A 134 -5.68 5.75 -14.29
N ILE A 135 -5.47 5.95 -15.60
CA ILE A 135 -5.10 7.27 -16.16
C ILE A 135 -6.25 8.27 -15.91
N LEU A 136 -7.50 7.87 -16.16
CA LEU A 136 -8.68 8.69 -15.84
C LEU A 136 -8.78 8.97 -14.33
N THR A 137 -8.40 8.02 -13.50
CA THR A 137 -8.36 8.19 -12.05
C THR A 137 -7.31 9.24 -11.62
N ALA A 138 -6.10 9.18 -12.19
CA ALA A 138 -5.05 10.16 -11.92
C ALA A 138 -5.47 11.57 -12.40
N LYS A 139 -6.10 11.65 -13.58
CA LYS A 139 -6.69 12.89 -14.11
C LYS A 139 -7.75 13.46 -13.16
N TYR A 140 -8.69 12.62 -12.72
CA TYR A 140 -9.73 13.03 -11.78
C TYR A 140 -9.12 13.59 -10.49
N ALA A 141 -8.12 12.90 -9.93
CA ALA A 141 -7.43 13.32 -8.72
C ALA A 141 -6.81 14.72 -8.90
N ARG A 142 -6.07 14.94 -9.99
CA ARG A 142 -5.44 16.22 -10.30
C ARG A 142 -6.46 17.34 -10.51
N GLU A 143 -7.51 17.09 -11.29
CA GLU A 143 -8.51 18.12 -11.64
C GLU A 143 -9.42 18.49 -10.46
N ASN A 144 -9.63 17.56 -9.52
CA ASN A 144 -10.49 17.79 -8.36
C ASN A 144 -9.70 18.03 -7.06
N ASN A 145 -8.37 18.19 -7.12
CA ASN A 145 -7.49 18.39 -5.97
C ASN A 145 -7.61 17.26 -4.90
N VAL A 146 -7.88 16.03 -5.35
CA VAL A 146 -7.88 14.86 -4.47
C VAL A 146 -6.44 14.34 -4.34
N PRO A 147 -5.89 14.18 -3.12
CA PRO A 147 -4.57 13.58 -2.92
C PRO A 147 -4.43 12.24 -3.63
N TYR A 148 -3.32 12.05 -4.35
CA TYR A 148 -3.04 10.84 -5.13
C TYR A 148 -1.71 10.22 -4.72
N LEU A 149 -1.71 8.93 -4.46
CA LEU A 149 -0.51 8.12 -4.25
C LEU A 149 -0.47 6.98 -5.27
N GLY A 150 0.52 7.01 -6.14
CA GLY A 150 0.81 5.92 -7.09
C GLY A 150 1.99 5.07 -6.61
N ILE A 151 1.80 3.76 -6.49
CA ILE A 151 2.87 2.81 -6.13
C ILE A 151 3.24 2.01 -7.38
N CYS A 152 4.54 1.98 -7.74
CA CYS A 152 5.04 1.23 -8.90
C CYS A 152 4.28 1.63 -10.18
N LEU A 153 3.41 0.77 -10.70
CA LEU A 153 2.56 1.07 -11.85
C LEU A 153 1.73 2.34 -11.64
N GLY A 154 1.20 2.56 -10.43
CA GLY A 154 0.41 3.76 -10.13
C GLY A 154 1.20 5.06 -10.31
N MET A 155 2.49 5.06 -9.99
CA MET A 155 3.39 6.21 -10.27
C MET A 155 3.58 6.41 -11.77
N GLN A 156 3.80 5.33 -12.52
CA GLN A 156 3.95 5.38 -13.97
C GLN A 156 2.68 5.93 -14.65
N ILE A 157 1.51 5.51 -14.17
CA ILE A 157 0.21 6.01 -14.61
C ILE A 157 0.08 7.53 -14.43
N ALA A 158 0.49 8.05 -13.26
CA ALA A 158 0.45 9.49 -13.01
C ALA A 158 1.39 10.25 -13.95
N LEU A 159 2.57 9.69 -14.27
CA LEU A 159 3.49 10.27 -15.24
C LEU A 159 2.88 10.32 -16.65
N ILE A 160 2.26 9.22 -17.09
CA ILE A 160 1.59 9.15 -18.39
C ILE A 160 0.43 10.16 -18.46
N GLU A 161 -0.39 10.23 -17.40
CA GLU A 161 -1.49 11.20 -17.33
C GLU A 161 -0.98 12.63 -17.45
N TYR A 162 0.03 12.98 -16.67
CA TYR A 162 0.62 14.32 -16.69
C TYR A 162 1.21 14.66 -18.06
N ALA A 163 1.94 13.72 -18.65
CA ALA A 163 2.50 13.88 -19.99
C ALA A 163 1.42 14.15 -21.04
N ARG A 164 0.32 13.38 -21.03
CA ARG A 164 -0.79 13.53 -21.99
C ARG A 164 -1.55 14.84 -21.80
N ASN A 165 -1.94 15.15 -20.58
CA ASN A 165 -2.94 16.19 -20.30
C ASN A 165 -2.34 17.53 -19.86
N VAL A 166 -1.07 17.58 -19.45
CA VAL A 166 -0.41 18.80 -18.98
C VAL A 166 0.76 19.18 -19.87
N ALA A 167 1.63 18.20 -20.23
CA ALA A 167 2.81 18.49 -21.06
C ALA A 167 2.53 18.47 -22.56
N GLY A 168 1.31 18.13 -23.01
CA GLY A 168 0.91 18.15 -24.42
C GLY A 168 1.46 16.98 -25.25
N LEU A 169 1.94 15.92 -24.60
CA LEU A 169 2.40 14.70 -25.26
C LEU A 169 1.21 13.71 -25.40
N GLU A 170 0.26 14.02 -26.27
CA GLU A 170 -1.02 13.31 -26.36
C GLU A 170 -0.91 11.79 -26.53
N LYS A 171 0.18 11.32 -27.15
CA LYS A 171 0.46 9.90 -27.38
C LYS A 171 1.39 9.28 -26.32
N ALA A 172 1.65 9.99 -25.22
CA ALA A 172 2.51 9.49 -24.16
C ALA A 172 2.00 8.15 -23.61
N ASN A 173 2.91 7.19 -23.49
CA ASN A 173 2.59 5.85 -23.02
C ASN A 173 3.81 5.17 -22.39
N SER A 174 3.63 3.95 -21.89
CA SER A 174 4.70 3.06 -21.48
C SER A 174 5.00 2.03 -22.58
N SER A 175 6.27 1.74 -22.80
CA SER A 175 6.69 0.64 -23.67
C SER A 175 6.25 -0.74 -23.17
N GLU A 176 5.84 -0.87 -21.90
CA GLU A 176 5.21 -2.09 -21.36
C GLU A 176 3.82 -2.31 -21.96
N PHE A 177 3.07 -1.23 -22.19
CA PHE A 177 1.69 -1.32 -22.68
C PHE A 177 1.62 -1.31 -24.20
N ASP A 178 2.49 -0.53 -24.84
CA ASP A 178 2.63 -0.43 -26.27
C ASP A 178 4.10 -0.32 -26.64
N ARG A 179 4.65 -1.42 -27.18
CA ARG A 179 6.06 -1.49 -27.62
C ARG A 179 6.40 -0.54 -28.78
N HIS A 180 5.38 -0.06 -29.48
CA HIS A 180 5.53 0.82 -30.64
C HIS A 180 5.02 2.24 -30.36
N CYS A 181 4.83 2.60 -29.08
CA CYS A 181 4.34 3.92 -28.74
C CYS A 181 5.28 5.02 -29.26
N GLU A 182 4.68 6.04 -29.86
CA GLU A 182 5.44 7.12 -30.49
C GLU A 182 6.12 8.06 -29.46
N GLN A 183 5.58 8.12 -28.24
CA GLN A 183 6.06 8.99 -27.17
C GLN A 183 6.21 8.19 -25.86
N PRO A 184 7.23 7.32 -25.76
CA PRO A 184 7.46 6.54 -24.54
C PRO A 184 7.98 7.44 -23.41
N VAL A 185 7.15 7.69 -22.41
CA VAL A 185 7.55 8.43 -21.19
C VAL A 185 7.92 7.49 -20.04
N VAL A 186 7.58 6.23 -20.18
CA VAL A 186 8.04 5.12 -19.34
C VAL A 186 8.56 4.04 -20.28
N GLY A 187 9.80 3.64 -20.10
CA GLY A 187 10.44 2.67 -20.99
C GLY A 187 11.43 1.78 -20.25
N LEU A 188 11.90 0.75 -20.96
CA LEU A 188 12.99 -0.07 -20.48
C LEU A 188 14.27 0.76 -20.48
N ILE A 189 15.12 0.56 -19.48
CA ILE A 189 16.48 1.08 -19.49
C ILE A 189 17.24 0.32 -20.56
N THR A 190 17.68 1.04 -21.59
CA THR A 190 18.47 0.50 -22.72
C THR A 190 19.96 0.71 -22.55
N GLU A 191 20.33 1.74 -21.79
CA GLU A 191 21.73 2.10 -21.50
C GLU A 191 21.87 2.48 -20.04
N TRP A 192 22.95 2.06 -19.39
CA TRP A 192 23.30 2.52 -18.04
C TRP A 192 24.81 2.61 -17.87
N GLN A 193 25.26 3.38 -16.92
CA GLN A 193 26.67 3.52 -16.56
C GLN A 193 26.95 2.65 -15.34
N ASP A 194 27.99 1.81 -15.43
CA ASP A 194 28.46 1.01 -14.30
C ASP A 194 29.20 1.85 -13.26
N ALA A 195 29.66 1.24 -12.16
CA ALA A 195 30.40 1.92 -11.10
C ALA A 195 31.77 2.45 -11.56
N GLU A 196 32.33 1.91 -12.61
CA GLU A 196 33.61 2.27 -13.23
C GLU A 196 33.45 3.34 -14.31
N GLY A 197 32.21 3.69 -14.68
CA GLY A 197 31.89 4.70 -15.68
C GLY A 197 31.76 4.20 -17.12
N HIS A 198 31.75 2.88 -17.35
CA HIS A 198 31.51 2.29 -18.65
C HIS A 198 30.01 2.29 -18.98
N ILE A 199 29.70 2.53 -20.26
CA ILE A 199 28.32 2.44 -20.73
C ILE A 199 28.04 0.97 -21.09
N GLU A 200 27.09 0.39 -20.38
CA GLU A 200 26.51 -0.91 -20.72
C GLU A 200 25.19 -0.72 -21.46
N THR A 201 24.93 -1.56 -22.43
CA THR A 201 23.69 -1.56 -23.21
C THR A 201 22.94 -2.88 -23.02
N ARG A 202 21.62 -2.82 -23.04
CA ARG A 202 20.77 -4.01 -23.01
C ARG A 202 20.67 -4.58 -24.41
N ASP A 203 21.01 -5.86 -24.56
CA ASP A 203 20.75 -6.56 -25.81
C ASP A 203 19.23 -6.74 -26.00
N ASP A 204 18.72 -6.34 -27.16
CA ASP A 204 17.33 -6.55 -27.60
C ASP A 204 17.10 -8.04 -27.88
N ASN A 205 16.91 -8.87 -26.84
CA ASN A 205 16.46 -10.26 -26.95
C ASN A 205 15.13 -10.47 -26.24
#